data_fa6399a1102d9b801cdc9515e4abdfb2
#
_entry.id   fa6399a1102d9b801cdc9515e4abdfb2
#
_cell.length_a   1.000
_cell.length_b   1.000
_cell.length_c   1.000
_cell.angle_alpha   90.00
_cell.angle_beta   90.00
_cell.angle_gamma   90.00
#
_symmetry.space_group_name_H-M   'P 1'
#
loop_
_entity.id
_entity.type
_entity.pdbx_description
1 polymer ?
#
loop_
_entity_poly.entity_id
_entity_poly.type
_entity_poly.pdbx_seq_one_letter_code
_entity_poly.pdbx_strand_id
1 'polypeptide(L)'
;MQVTLAALGSGRWDTLTGQVQARLLQAQCILGAPRLLADLPAECTKNRIAATTANQLLAAIRREELERSVVVYSGDSGFYSGARSLIPLLEAEKIEYTLLPGLSSAQMLAALLGRPWQDWLLVSAHGVDCDPVAAVMQGRPAFFLTGGALDPATLCKRLVEAGLGQLPVTVGENLYRPQQRITTLTARDCVEKRFAPLSVLLAEAAPMPPRRSPGLPDSAFVRGKVPMTKQLVRTAILAKLAVAPEHVLWDVGAGTGSVSVELALAASRGRVYAVEYKPEALDLIRQNREMFHTWNLELIPGRAPEALGSLPAPDAVFIGGSGGAMDAIVQAALEKNPRVRLCISAIALETVQAALAALHARGIPTTVTQLAVSETRPAGGLNLLMANNPIFLITGNCDD
;
A
#
# COMPACT_ATOMS: atom_id res chain seq x y z
N MET A 1 -13.79 2.56 -41.80
CA MET A 1 -14.17 3.13 -40.49
C MET A 1 -12.91 3.43 -39.70
N GLN A 2 -12.72 4.68 -39.30
CA GLN A 2 -11.57 5.09 -38.48
C GLN A 2 -12.05 5.69 -37.17
N VAL A 3 -11.63 5.13 -36.04
CA VAL A 3 -11.99 5.60 -34.70
C VAL A 3 -10.85 6.41 -34.11
N THR A 4 -11.11 7.60 -33.60
CA THR A 4 -10.13 8.38 -32.83
C THR A 4 -10.45 8.28 -31.35
N LEU A 5 -9.50 7.83 -30.54
CA LEU A 5 -9.56 7.83 -29.08
C LEU A 5 -8.87 9.11 -28.61
N ALA A 6 -9.65 10.11 -28.17
CA ALA A 6 -9.14 11.43 -27.88
C ALA A 6 -9.19 11.74 -26.37
N ALA A 7 -8.07 12.11 -25.79
CA ALA A 7 -7.99 12.56 -24.41
C ALA A 7 -8.23 14.08 -24.32
N LEU A 8 -9.19 14.49 -23.47
CA LEU A 8 -9.63 15.88 -23.33
C LEU A 8 -8.92 16.67 -22.21
N GLY A 9 -7.92 16.11 -21.57
CA GLY A 9 -7.25 16.78 -20.44
C GLY A 9 -8.24 17.20 -19.35
N SER A 10 -8.26 18.50 -19.04
CA SER A 10 -9.24 19.10 -18.11
C SER A 10 -10.68 19.17 -18.67
N GLY A 11 -10.86 18.98 -19.96
CA GLY A 11 -12.09 19.21 -20.69
C GLY A 11 -12.25 20.63 -21.24
N ARG A 12 -11.35 21.55 -20.92
CA ARG A 12 -11.38 22.91 -21.48
C ARG A 12 -10.81 22.91 -22.90
N TRP A 13 -11.50 23.60 -23.81
CA TRP A 13 -11.13 23.65 -25.23
C TRP A 13 -9.72 24.20 -25.47
N ASP A 14 -9.33 25.25 -24.75
CA ASP A 14 -8.03 25.91 -24.83
C ASP A 14 -6.84 25.06 -24.32
N THR A 15 -7.12 23.96 -23.60
CA THR A 15 -6.10 23.02 -23.12
C THR A 15 -5.99 21.76 -23.98
N LEU A 16 -6.81 21.61 -25.00
CA LEU A 16 -6.75 20.48 -25.94
C LEU A 16 -5.59 20.66 -26.92
N THR A 17 -4.98 19.55 -27.32
CA THR A 17 -4.04 19.59 -28.43
C THR A 17 -4.74 19.98 -29.72
N GLY A 18 -4.05 20.68 -30.62
CA GLY A 18 -4.63 21.06 -31.91
C GLY A 18 -5.16 19.87 -32.74
N GLN A 19 -4.51 18.70 -32.62
CA GLN A 19 -4.99 17.47 -33.25
C GLN A 19 -6.32 16.99 -32.66
N VAL A 20 -6.50 17.03 -31.35
CA VAL A 20 -7.77 16.67 -30.69
C VAL A 20 -8.89 17.64 -31.12
N GLN A 21 -8.62 18.95 -31.12
CA GLN A 21 -9.58 19.95 -31.59
C GLN A 21 -10.01 19.69 -33.03
N ALA A 22 -9.06 19.47 -33.93
CA ALA A 22 -9.33 19.19 -35.34
C ALA A 22 -10.19 17.92 -35.53
N ARG A 23 -9.88 16.84 -34.79
CA ARG A 23 -10.68 15.61 -34.85
C ARG A 23 -12.10 15.78 -34.31
N LEU A 24 -12.27 16.54 -33.23
CA LEU A 24 -13.59 16.83 -32.67
C LEU A 24 -14.46 17.64 -33.61
N LEU A 25 -13.90 18.66 -34.29
CA LEU A 25 -14.61 19.49 -35.27
C LEU A 25 -14.98 18.71 -36.52
N GLN A 26 -14.20 17.74 -36.94
CA GLN A 26 -14.45 16.90 -38.13
C GLN A 26 -15.25 15.62 -37.83
N ALA A 27 -15.55 15.36 -36.56
CA ALA A 27 -16.26 14.16 -36.16
C ALA A 27 -17.71 14.13 -36.71
N GLN A 28 -18.13 12.96 -37.20
CA GLN A 28 -19.52 12.67 -37.52
C GLN A 28 -20.31 12.23 -36.29
N CYS A 29 -19.63 11.59 -35.36
CA CYS A 29 -20.18 11.19 -34.06
C CYS A 29 -19.13 11.32 -32.98
N ILE A 30 -19.54 11.77 -31.77
CA ILE A 30 -18.67 11.81 -30.59
C ILE A 30 -19.29 10.94 -29.48
N LEU A 31 -18.50 9.99 -28.97
CA LEU A 31 -18.91 9.05 -27.93
C LEU A 31 -18.12 9.31 -26.62
N GLY A 32 -18.76 9.13 -25.49
CA GLY A 32 -18.06 9.27 -24.20
C GLY A 32 -18.99 9.43 -23.02
N ALA A 33 -18.41 9.72 -21.86
CA ALA A 33 -19.18 9.95 -20.64
C ALA A 33 -20.07 11.22 -20.79
N PRO A 34 -21.31 11.23 -20.27
CA PRO A 34 -22.24 12.36 -20.42
C PRO A 34 -21.63 13.71 -20.07
N ARG A 35 -20.87 13.78 -18.97
CA ARG A 35 -20.21 15.02 -18.52
C ARG A 35 -19.20 15.58 -19.52
N LEU A 36 -18.47 14.70 -20.23
CA LEU A 36 -17.47 15.12 -21.22
C LEU A 36 -18.16 15.63 -22.52
N LEU A 37 -19.27 14.99 -22.88
CA LEU A 37 -20.07 15.41 -24.04
C LEU A 37 -20.77 16.74 -23.81
N ALA A 38 -21.21 17.02 -22.58
CA ALA A 38 -21.84 18.27 -22.21
C ALA A 38 -20.89 19.49 -22.30
N ASP A 39 -19.61 19.27 -21.99
CA ASP A 39 -18.58 20.33 -21.98
C ASP A 39 -18.04 20.66 -23.39
N LEU A 40 -18.42 19.91 -24.44
CA LEU A 40 -17.96 20.16 -25.80
C LEU A 40 -18.65 21.41 -26.43
N PRO A 41 -17.89 22.23 -27.20
CA PRO A 41 -18.40 23.39 -27.90
C PRO A 41 -19.56 23.06 -28.86
N ALA A 42 -20.36 24.09 -29.18
CA ALA A 42 -21.50 23.96 -30.07
C ALA A 42 -21.10 23.68 -31.55
N GLU A 43 -19.88 24.02 -31.90
CA GLU A 43 -19.26 23.78 -33.21
C GLU A 43 -18.95 22.30 -33.47
N CYS A 44 -18.84 21.49 -32.42
CA CYS A 44 -18.73 20.04 -32.57
C CYS A 44 -20.08 19.45 -32.96
N THR A 45 -20.08 18.30 -33.65
CA THR A 45 -21.28 17.58 -34.05
C THR A 45 -22.32 17.45 -32.94
N LYS A 46 -23.61 17.52 -33.29
CA LYS A 46 -24.73 17.24 -32.39
C LYS A 46 -24.97 15.74 -32.17
N ASN A 47 -24.41 14.89 -33.03
CA ASN A 47 -24.48 13.43 -32.84
C ASN A 47 -23.54 13.03 -31.73
N ARG A 48 -24.02 13.01 -30.48
CA ARG A 48 -23.29 12.70 -29.25
C ARG A 48 -23.91 11.53 -28.54
N ILE A 49 -23.14 10.44 -28.37
CA ILE A 49 -23.64 9.19 -27.79
C ILE A 49 -23.03 9.02 -26.40
N ALA A 50 -23.87 8.99 -25.39
CA ALA A 50 -23.45 8.71 -24.02
C ALA A 50 -23.13 7.21 -23.84
N ALA A 51 -21.86 6.90 -23.60
CA ALA A 51 -21.38 5.56 -23.30
C ALA A 51 -20.12 5.64 -22.43
N THR A 52 -20.02 4.78 -21.43
CA THR A 52 -18.92 4.80 -20.43
C THR A 52 -18.11 3.53 -20.38
N THR A 53 -18.71 2.39 -20.71
CA THR A 53 -18.01 1.11 -20.71
C THR A 53 -17.48 0.76 -22.10
N ALA A 54 -16.37 0.03 -22.18
CA ALA A 54 -15.77 -0.39 -23.44
C ALA A 54 -16.77 -1.13 -24.36
N ASN A 55 -17.61 -2.02 -23.79
CA ASN A 55 -18.63 -2.75 -24.54
C ASN A 55 -19.73 -1.84 -25.09
N GLN A 56 -20.19 -0.84 -24.32
CA GLN A 56 -21.16 0.14 -24.78
C GLN A 56 -20.57 0.99 -25.92
N LEU A 57 -19.32 1.42 -25.78
CA LEU A 57 -18.62 2.20 -26.81
C LEU A 57 -18.45 1.38 -28.09
N LEU A 58 -18.00 0.12 -28.01
CA LEU A 58 -17.86 -0.75 -29.17
C LEU A 58 -19.21 -0.99 -29.87
N ALA A 59 -20.28 -1.27 -29.08
CA ALA A 59 -21.63 -1.47 -29.64
C ALA A 59 -22.13 -0.22 -30.36
N ALA A 60 -21.88 0.97 -29.81
CA ALA A 60 -22.24 2.22 -30.44
C ALA A 60 -21.42 2.50 -31.72
N ILE A 61 -20.13 2.24 -31.71
CA ILE A 61 -19.26 2.36 -32.91
C ILE A 61 -19.76 1.48 -34.05
N ARG A 62 -20.13 0.24 -33.74
CA ARG A 62 -20.64 -0.73 -34.73
C ARG A 62 -22.00 -0.27 -35.30
N ARG A 63 -22.91 0.23 -34.44
CA ARG A 63 -24.26 0.66 -34.86
C ARG A 63 -24.25 1.85 -35.79
N GLU A 64 -23.35 2.80 -35.53
CA GLU A 64 -23.30 4.04 -36.31
C GLU A 64 -22.59 3.89 -37.66
N GLU A 65 -21.71 2.90 -37.83
CA GLU A 65 -20.95 2.60 -39.08
C GLU A 65 -20.31 3.82 -39.76
N LEU A 66 -19.97 4.84 -38.95
CA LEU A 66 -19.49 6.13 -39.47
C LEU A 66 -18.01 6.08 -39.82
N GLU A 67 -17.59 6.79 -40.84
CA GLU A 67 -16.19 6.85 -41.25
C GLU A 67 -15.31 7.54 -40.21
N ARG A 68 -15.84 8.53 -39.46
CA ARG A 68 -15.08 9.34 -38.50
C ARG A 68 -15.80 9.45 -37.17
N SER A 69 -15.51 8.52 -36.28
CA SER A 69 -16.01 8.54 -34.91
C SER A 69 -14.89 8.94 -33.92
N VAL A 70 -15.24 9.78 -32.93
CA VAL A 70 -14.31 10.18 -31.86
C VAL A 70 -14.83 9.71 -30.51
N VAL A 71 -14.05 8.89 -29.80
CA VAL A 71 -14.32 8.51 -28.41
C VAL A 71 -13.51 9.41 -27.50
N VAL A 72 -14.18 10.07 -26.56
CA VAL A 72 -13.54 11.05 -25.67
C VAL A 72 -13.32 10.49 -24.26
N TYR A 73 -12.13 10.75 -23.71
CA TYR A 73 -11.73 10.41 -22.34
C TYR A 73 -11.26 11.66 -21.62
N SER A 74 -11.40 11.69 -20.28
CA SER A 74 -10.79 12.74 -19.46
C SER A 74 -9.33 12.49 -19.21
N GLY A 75 -8.55 13.51 -18.91
CA GLY A 75 -7.13 13.41 -18.61
C GLY A 75 -6.31 13.04 -19.84
N ASP A 76 -5.36 12.13 -19.67
CA ASP A 76 -4.49 11.59 -20.70
C ASP A 76 -4.91 10.15 -21.08
N SER A 77 -4.74 9.79 -22.34
CA SER A 77 -5.10 8.46 -22.86
C SER A 77 -4.24 7.32 -22.31
N GLY A 78 -3.01 7.61 -21.89
CA GLY A 78 -2.06 6.65 -21.31
C GLY A 78 -2.07 6.60 -19.78
N PHE A 79 -2.81 7.51 -19.10
CA PHE A 79 -2.79 7.62 -17.65
C PHE A 79 -4.11 7.15 -17.02
N TYR A 80 -4.18 5.87 -16.65
CA TYR A 80 -5.36 5.22 -16.06
C TYR A 80 -6.66 5.45 -16.86
N SER A 81 -6.55 5.56 -18.18
CA SER A 81 -7.67 5.85 -19.08
C SER A 81 -8.51 4.62 -19.39
N GLY A 82 -9.81 4.80 -19.57
CA GLY A 82 -10.73 3.80 -20.11
C GLY A 82 -10.39 3.33 -21.53
N ALA A 83 -9.55 4.06 -22.28
CA ALA A 83 -9.04 3.64 -23.58
C ALA A 83 -8.35 2.27 -23.52
N ARG A 84 -7.65 1.96 -22.41
CA ARG A 84 -6.99 0.66 -22.17
C ARG A 84 -7.95 -0.53 -22.32
N SER A 85 -9.21 -0.36 -21.94
CA SER A 85 -10.21 -1.43 -22.04
C SER A 85 -10.88 -1.51 -23.40
N LEU A 86 -10.93 -0.41 -24.17
CA LEU A 86 -11.53 -0.38 -25.49
C LEU A 86 -10.57 -0.86 -26.59
N ILE A 87 -9.28 -0.54 -26.48
CA ILE A 87 -8.26 -0.89 -27.50
C ILE A 87 -8.27 -2.38 -27.86
N PRO A 88 -8.20 -3.34 -26.91
CA PRO A 88 -8.23 -4.76 -27.26
C PRO A 88 -9.49 -5.20 -28.00
N LEU A 89 -10.63 -4.54 -27.71
CA LEU A 89 -11.90 -4.84 -28.39
C LEU A 89 -11.88 -4.34 -29.84
N LEU A 90 -11.32 -3.15 -30.10
CA LEU A 90 -11.16 -2.62 -31.47
C LEU A 90 -10.20 -3.49 -32.27
N GLU A 91 -9.10 -3.94 -31.67
CA GLU A 91 -8.13 -4.84 -32.32
C GLU A 91 -8.75 -6.20 -32.69
N ALA A 92 -9.54 -6.79 -31.77
CA ALA A 92 -10.24 -8.04 -32.02
C ALA A 92 -11.22 -7.93 -33.23
N GLU A 93 -11.84 -6.76 -33.40
CA GLU A 93 -12.77 -6.45 -34.51
C GLU A 93 -12.06 -5.93 -35.76
N LYS A 94 -10.74 -5.80 -35.75
CA LYS A 94 -9.94 -5.22 -36.84
C LYS A 94 -10.39 -3.80 -37.22
N ILE A 95 -10.85 -3.01 -36.24
CA ILE A 95 -11.23 -1.61 -36.40
C ILE A 95 -9.97 -0.76 -36.25
N GLU A 96 -9.64 0.02 -37.28
CA GLU A 96 -8.52 0.97 -37.22
C GLU A 96 -8.79 2.10 -36.24
N TYR A 97 -7.82 2.41 -35.41
CA TYR A 97 -7.93 3.51 -34.44
C TYR A 97 -6.67 4.37 -34.38
N THR A 98 -6.86 5.62 -33.95
CA THR A 98 -5.78 6.56 -33.64
C THR A 98 -5.95 7.00 -32.19
N LEU A 99 -4.87 6.93 -31.38
CA LEU A 99 -4.85 7.38 -29.98
C LEU A 99 -4.21 8.77 -29.90
N LEU A 100 -4.96 9.75 -29.37
CA LEU A 100 -4.47 11.12 -29.19
C LEU A 100 -4.31 11.45 -27.70
N PRO A 101 -3.15 11.99 -27.28
CA PRO A 101 -2.85 12.31 -25.88
C PRO A 101 -3.59 13.56 -25.39
N GLY A 102 -3.65 13.70 -24.08
CA GLY A 102 -4.13 14.91 -23.40
C GLY A 102 -3.29 15.18 -22.14
N LEU A 103 -3.62 16.25 -21.41
CA LEU A 103 -2.95 16.58 -20.15
C LEU A 103 -3.49 15.70 -19.02
N SER A 104 -2.64 14.92 -18.38
CA SER A 104 -3.01 14.17 -17.17
C SER A 104 -3.21 15.11 -15.97
N SER A 105 -3.97 14.66 -14.96
CA SER A 105 -4.13 15.42 -13.72
C SER A 105 -2.81 15.55 -12.95
N ALA A 106 -1.87 14.61 -13.10
CA ALA A 106 -0.53 14.72 -12.52
C ALA A 106 0.26 15.88 -13.16
N GLN A 107 0.27 15.99 -14.49
CA GLN A 107 0.90 17.09 -15.22
C GLN A 107 0.26 18.44 -14.88
N MET A 108 -1.08 18.48 -14.81
CA MET A 108 -1.82 19.68 -14.45
C MET A 108 -1.46 20.16 -13.02
N LEU A 109 -1.46 19.27 -12.05
CA LEU A 109 -1.09 19.60 -10.67
C LEU A 109 0.37 20.05 -10.58
N ALA A 110 1.29 19.35 -11.24
CA ALA A 110 2.71 19.68 -11.27
C ALA A 110 2.96 21.09 -11.81
N ALA A 111 2.32 21.45 -12.92
CA ALA A 111 2.43 22.79 -13.50
C ALA A 111 1.89 23.88 -12.56
N LEU A 112 0.74 23.64 -11.90
CA LEU A 112 0.14 24.58 -10.96
C LEU A 112 0.97 24.74 -9.67
N LEU A 113 1.73 23.71 -9.27
CA LEU A 113 2.62 23.75 -8.12
C LEU A 113 4.03 24.26 -8.48
N GLY A 114 4.37 24.41 -9.76
CA GLY A 114 5.74 24.70 -10.20
C GLY A 114 6.73 23.59 -9.81
N ARG A 115 6.28 22.33 -9.72
CA ARG A 115 7.09 21.18 -9.28
C ARG A 115 7.17 20.13 -10.39
N PRO A 116 8.37 19.61 -10.69
CA PRO A 116 8.50 18.47 -11.61
C PRO A 116 7.86 17.20 -11.02
N TRP A 117 7.23 16.40 -11.87
CA TRP A 117 6.48 15.21 -11.47
C TRP A 117 7.18 13.88 -11.79
N GLN A 118 8.35 13.91 -12.43
CA GLN A 118 9.11 12.69 -12.77
C GLN A 118 9.49 11.85 -11.55
N ASP A 119 9.64 12.50 -10.39
CA ASP A 119 10.00 11.84 -9.13
C ASP A 119 8.76 11.40 -8.31
N TRP A 120 7.56 11.67 -8.80
CA TRP A 120 6.36 11.28 -8.10
C TRP A 120 6.04 9.80 -8.35
N LEU A 121 5.61 9.10 -7.30
CA LEU A 121 4.98 7.81 -7.45
C LEU A 121 3.53 8.03 -7.89
N LEU A 122 3.15 7.49 -9.04
CA LEU A 122 1.80 7.63 -9.58
C LEU A 122 0.95 6.42 -9.15
N VAL A 123 -0.13 6.67 -8.40
CA VAL A 123 -1.00 5.64 -7.84
C VAL A 123 -2.45 5.91 -8.27
N SER A 124 -3.14 4.86 -8.73
CA SER A 124 -4.59 4.95 -8.95
C SER A 124 -5.33 4.56 -7.66
N ALA A 125 -6.19 5.45 -7.21
CA ALA A 125 -7.23 5.23 -6.19
C ALA A 125 -8.63 5.41 -6.81
N HIS A 126 -8.72 5.43 -8.14
CA HIS A 126 -9.98 5.62 -8.87
C HIS A 126 -10.59 4.25 -9.22
N GLY A 127 -11.54 3.81 -8.40
CA GLY A 127 -12.22 2.53 -8.60
C GLY A 127 -11.40 1.28 -8.26
N VAL A 128 -10.19 1.45 -7.70
CA VAL A 128 -9.33 0.38 -7.20
C VAL A 128 -8.82 0.73 -5.82
N ASP A 129 -8.65 -0.27 -4.96
CA ASP A 129 -8.04 -0.05 -3.64
C ASP A 129 -6.53 0.15 -3.77
N CYS A 130 -5.96 0.95 -2.88
CA CYS A 130 -4.52 1.20 -2.81
C CYS A 130 -4.08 1.41 -1.36
N ASP A 131 -2.81 1.16 -1.07
CA ASP A 131 -2.20 1.43 0.22
C ASP A 131 -1.41 2.75 0.19
N PRO A 132 -1.98 3.86 0.74
CA PRO A 132 -1.29 5.14 0.75
C PRO A 132 -0.04 5.13 1.64
N VAL A 133 0.00 4.30 2.69
CA VAL A 133 1.16 4.21 3.58
C VAL A 133 2.34 3.57 2.86
N ALA A 134 2.11 2.43 2.20
CA ALA A 134 3.14 1.78 1.38
C ALA A 134 3.65 2.71 0.26
N ALA A 135 2.77 3.55 -0.32
CA ALA A 135 3.14 4.49 -1.35
C ALA A 135 4.08 5.59 -0.82
N VAL A 136 3.73 6.28 0.27
CA VAL A 136 4.56 7.39 0.81
C VAL A 136 5.86 6.90 1.47
N MET A 137 5.93 5.62 1.86
CA MET A 137 7.15 5.00 2.39
C MET A 137 8.21 4.68 1.32
N GLN A 138 7.97 4.97 0.04
CA GLN A 138 8.97 4.75 -1.02
C GLN A 138 10.01 5.88 -1.13
N GLY A 139 9.99 6.86 -0.22
CA GLY A 139 10.98 7.95 -0.16
C GLY A 139 10.82 9.01 -1.24
N ARG A 140 9.65 9.08 -1.87
CA ARG A 140 9.28 10.09 -2.87
C ARG A 140 7.82 10.49 -2.72
N PRO A 141 7.42 11.69 -3.16
CA PRO A 141 6.02 12.09 -3.11
C PRO A 141 5.12 11.13 -3.89
N ALA A 142 3.95 10.83 -3.35
CA ALA A 142 2.96 9.95 -3.99
C ALA A 142 1.76 10.77 -4.49
N PHE A 143 1.53 10.71 -5.78
CA PHE A 143 0.35 11.29 -6.42
C PHE A 143 -0.74 10.22 -6.54
N PHE A 144 -1.92 10.53 -6.02
CA PHE A 144 -3.09 9.66 -6.07
C PHE A 144 -4.15 10.24 -7.00
N LEU A 145 -4.49 9.48 -8.03
CA LEU A 145 -5.68 9.73 -8.83
C LEU A 145 -6.90 9.23 -8.06
N THR A 146 -7.61 10.13 -7.39
CA THR A 146 -8.73 9.79 -6.51
C THR A 146 -10.06 9.64 -7.26
N GLY A 147 -11.03 8.96 -6.66
CA GLY A 147 -12.39 8.83 -7.18
C GLY A 147 -13.16 7.65 -6.59
N GLY A 148 -14.47 7.74 -6.60
CA GLY A 148 -15.34 6.76 -5.97
C GLY A 148 -15.21 6.78 -4.44
N ALA A 149 -14.98 5.62 -3.82
CA ALA A 149 -14.87 5.47 -2.37
C ALA A 149 -13.56 6.00 -1.79
N LEU A 150 -12.51 6.17 -2.61
CA LEU A 150 -11.19 6.63 -2.18
C LEU A 150 -10.98 8.10 -2.60
N ASP A 151 -11.59 8.99 -1.84
CA ASP A 151 -11.37 10.42 -1.91
C ASP A 151 -10.11 10.85 -1.10
N PRO A 152 -9.65 12.11 -1.22
CA PRO A 152 -8.49 12.59 -0.47
C PRO A 152 -8.62 12.41 1.06
N ALA A 153 -9.81 12.62 1.63
CA ALA A 153 -10.03 12.49 3.06
C ALA A 153 -9.89 11.03 3.54
N THR A 154 -10.42 10.08 2.78
CA THR A 154 -10.31 8.64 3.06
C THR A 154 -8.86 8.15 3.00
N LEU A 155 -8.09 8.58 2.00
CA LEU A 155 -6.65 8.26 1.91
C LEU A 155 -5.88 8.85 3.08
N CYS A 156 -6.15 10.12 3.44
CA CYS A 156 -5.52 10.78 4.58
C CYS A 156 -5.89 10.12 5.92
N LYS A 157 -7.12 9.60 6.07
CA LYS A 157 -7.51 8.83 7.26
C LYS A 157 -6.60 7.62 7.46
N ARG A 158 -6.31 6.85 6.41
CA ARG A 158 -5.37 5.71 6.46
C ARG A 158 -3.95 6.15 6.85
N LEU A 159 -3.48 7.31 6.38
CA LEU A 159 -2.20 7.88 6.78
C LEU A 159 -2.19 8.27 8.27
N VAL A 160 -3.27 8.88 8.77
CA VAL A 160 -3.41 9.25 10.19
C VAL A 160 -3.41 8.01 11.10
N GLU A 161 -4.15 6.97 10.74
CA GLU A 161 -4.20 5.69 11.46
C GLU A 161 -2.81 5.03 11.54
N ALA A 162 -1.99 5.18 10.50
CA ALA A 162 -0.60 4.72 10.49
C ALA A 162 0.38 5.61 11.29
N GLY A 163 -0.07 6.73 11.87
CA GLY A 163 0.78 7.66 12.61
C GLY A 163 1.34 8.82 11.78
N LEU A 164 0.98 8.92 10.49
CA LEU A 164 1.45 9.95 9.56
C LEU A 164 0.53 11.20 9.52
N GLY A 165 -0.14 11.52 10.63
CA GLY A 165 -1.08 12.64 10.69
C GLY A 165 -0.48 14.01 10.38
N GLN A 166 0.82 14.20 10.60
CA GLN A 166 1.53 15.45 10.30
C GLN A 166 2.12 15.49 8.88
N LEU A 167 1.96 14.42 8.09
CA LEU A 167 2.50 14.39 6.73
C LEU A 167 1.85 15.49 5.87
N PRO A 168 2.64 16.35 5.20
CA PRO A 168 2.08 17.36 4.29
C PRO A 168 1.42 16.69 3.09
N VAL A 169 0.23 17.19 2.77
CA VAL A 169 -0.52 16.75 1.60
C VAL A 169 -1.05 17.96 0.83
N THR A 170 -1.17 17.84 -0.48
CA THR A 170 -1.77 18.85 -1.34
C THR A 170 -2.93 18.26 -2.11
N VAL A 171 -4.10 18.84 -1.97
CA VAL A 171 -5.29 18.45 -2.73
C VAL A 171 -5.51 19.45 -3.86
N GLY A 172 -5.60 18.92 -5.08
CA GLY A 172 -5.99 19.69 -6.26
C GLY A 172 -7.43 19.34 -6.66
N GLU A 173 -8.29 20.34 -6.73
CA GLU A 173 -9.71 20.19 -7.08
C GLU A 173 -9.99 20.91 -8.38
N ASN A 174 -10.75 20.29 -9.28
CA ASN A 174 -11.22 20.87 -10.55
C ASN A 174 -10.08 21.55 -11.34
N LEU A 175 -8.93 20.88 -11.45
CA LEU A 175 -7.74 21.43 -12.07
C LEU A 175 -8.03 21.98 -13.49
N TYR A 176 -7.58 23.21 -13.76
CA TYR A 176 -7.82 23.95 -15.00
C TYR A 176 -9.32 24.19 -15.32
N ARG A 177 -10.20 24.18 -14.31
CA ARG A 177 -11.63 24.48 -14.42
C ARG A 177 -12.00 25.72 -13.59
N PRO A 178 -13.18 26.33 -13.81
CA PRO A 178 -13.56 27.55 -13.10
C PRO A 178 -13.53 27.46 -11.56
N GLN A 179 -13.82 26.29 -10.99
CA GLN A 179 -13.80 26.05 -9.55
C GLN A 179 -12.49 25.43 -9.07
N GLN A 180 -11.38 25.67 -9.79
CA GLN A 180 -10.07 25.18 -9.40
C GLN A 180 -9.70 25.66 -7.99
N ARG A 181 -9.26 24.72 -7.17
CA ARG A 181 -8.70 25.01 -5.86
C ARG A 181 -7.51 24.10 -5.58
N ILE A 182 -6.45 24.66 -5.01
CA ILE A 182 -5.32 23.92 -4.50
C ILE A 182 -5.19 24.22 -3.01
N THR A 183 -5.16 23.18 -2.20
CA THR A 183 -5.07 23.31 -0.74
C THR A 183 -3.94 22.41 -0.22
N THR A 184 -2.96 23.03 0.44
CA THR A 184 -1.90 22.29 1.15
C THR A 184 -2.20 22.32 2.65
N LEU A 185 -2.13 21.15 3.29
CA LEU A 185 -2.50 20.94 4.69
C LEU A 185 -1.80 19.69 5.22
N THR A 186 -2.02 19.35 6.50
CA THR A 186 -1.57 18.06 7.02
C THR A 186 -2.58 16.94 6.68
N ALA A 187 -2.12 15.68 6.69
CA ALA A 187 -3.03 14.55 6.50
C ALA A 187 -4.17 14.56 7.55
N ARG A 188 -3.89 14.97 8.78
CA ARG A 188 -4.89 15.11 9.87
C ARG A 188 -5.96 16.12 9.52
N ASP A 189 -5.56 17.32 9.08
CA ASP A 189 -6.50 18.39 8.73
C ASP A 189 -7.31 18.06 7.47
N CYS A 190 -6.78 17.17 6.61
CA CYS A 190 -7.44 16.70 5.41
C CYS A 190 -8.66 15.81 5.71
N VAL A 191 -8.59 14.98 6.77
CA VAL A 191 -9.65 14.02 7.12
C VAL A 191 -11.00 14.70 7.35
N GLU A 192 -10.99 15.89 7.94
CA GLU A 192 -12.20 16.64 8.33
C GLU A 192 -12.81 17.45 7.16
N LYS A 193 -12.16 17.47 6.00
CA LYS A 193 -12.59 18.29 4.87
C LYS A 193 -13.38 17.49 3.84
N ARG A 194 -14.24 18.21 3.12
CA ARG A 194 -14.93 17.70 1.94
C ARG A 194 -14.30 18.31 0.69
N PHE A 195 -14.08 17.47 -0.30
CA PHE A 195 -13.48 17.85 -1.57
C PHE A 195 -14.43 17.60 -2.74
N ALA A 196 -14.20 18.32 -3.84
CA ALA A 196 -14.96 18.12 -5.06
C ALA A 196 -14.74 16.70 -5.62
N PRO A 197 -15.72 16.12 -6.33
CA PRO A 197 -15.58 14.80 -6.94
C PRO A 197 -14.39 14.67 -7.92
N LEU A 198 -14.02 15.78 -8.58
CA LEU A 198 -12.83 15.86 -9.43
C LEU A 198 -11.66 16.38 -8.61
N SER A 199 -11.08 15.53 -7.80
CA SER A 199 -9.92 15.85 -6.98
C SER A 199 -8.78 14.87 -7.19
N VAL A 200 -7.58 15.29 -6.81
CA VAL A 200 -6.36 14.48 -6.74
C VAL A 200 -5.62 14.83 -5.46
N LEU A 201 -4.80 13.90 -4.97
CA LEU A 201 -4.01 14.07 -3.78
C LEU A 201 -2.53 13.87 -4.12
N LEU A 202 -1.68 14.81 -3.71
CA LEU A 202 -0.23 14.65 -3.65
C LEU A 202 0.16 14.59 -2.16
N ALA A 203 0.67 13.46 -1.71
CA ALA A 203 1.24 13.31 -0.38
C ALA A 203 2.77 13.34 -0.46
N GLU A 204 3.42 14.07 0.44
CA GLU A 204 4.87 14.08 0.53
C GLU A 204 5.41 12.71 0.95
N ALA A 205 6.72 12.48 0.75
CA ALA A 205 7.36 11.26 1.22
C ALA A 205 7.29 11.18 2.75
N ALA A 206 6.96 10.00 3.28
CA ALA A 206 7.06 9.75 4.71
C ALA A 206 8.54 9.81 5.15
N PRO A 207 8.83 10.19 6.40
CA PRO A 207 10.16 10.05 6.97
C PRO A 207 10.68 8.63 6.79
N MET A 208 11.86 8.49 6.21
CA MET A 208 12.46 7.21 5.89
C MET A 208 13.19 6.63 7.10
N PRO A 209 13.15 5.32 7.32
CA PRO A 209 13.93 4.69 8.38
C PRO A 209 15.43 4.88 8.11
N PRO A 210 16.24 5.10 9.18
CA PRO A 210 17.68 5.35 9.03
C PRO A 210 18.44 4.12 8.53
N ARG A 211 17.88 2.91 8.73
CA ARG A 211 18.47 1.63 8.34
C ARG A 211 17.37 0.59 8.09
N ARG A 212 17.55 -0.21 7.04
CA ARG A 212 16.61 -1.31 6.70
C ARG A 212 17.19 -2.72 6.84
N SER A 213 18.51 -2.86 7.04
CA SER A 213 19.13 -4.16 7.25
C SER A 213 18.81 -4.69 8.66
N PRO A 214 18.59 -6.01 8.84
CA PRO A 214 18.30 -6.61 10.14
C PRO A 214 19.48 -6.49 11.11
N GLY A 215 19.22 -6.70 12.39
CA GLY A 215 20.21 -6.68 13.45
C GLY A 215 20.45 -5.28 14.04
N LEU A 216 19.40 -4.51 14.26
CA LEU A 216 19.49 -3.28 15.04
C LEU A 216 20.01 -3.59 16.46
N PRO A 217 20.93 -2.77 17.03
CA PRO A 217 21.43 -2.99 18.38
C PRO A 217 20.31 -2.87 19.42
N ASP A 218 20.37 -3.66 20.47
CA ASP A 218 19.38 -3.64 21.55
C ASP A 218 19.23 -2.26 22.21
N SER A 219 20.32 -1.48 22.24
CA SER A 219 20.35 -0.12 22.80
C SER A 219 19.59 0.91 21.97
N ALA A 220 19.29 0.60 20.72
CA ALA A 220 18.53 1.49 19.85
C ALA A 220 17.03 1.50 20.15
N PHE A 221 16.52 0.51 20.88
CA PHE A 221 15.08 0.41 21.17
C PHE A 221 14.72 1.08 22.49
N VAL A 222 13.55 1.70 22.54
CA VAL A 222 12.90 2.09 23.79
C VAL A 222 12.51 0.82 24.54
N ARG A 223 12.93 0.72 25.80
CA ARG A 223 12.74 -0.45 26.65
C ARG A 223 12.10 -0.05 27.98
N GLY A 224 11.31 -0.95 28.54
CA GLY A 224 10.74 -0.87 29.86
C GLY A 224 11.02 -2.14 30.67
N LYS A 225 10.06 -2.56 31.47
CA LYS A 225 10.08 -3.83 32.19
C LYS A 225 9.69 -5.04 31.34
N VAL A 226 9.13 -4.79 30.13
CA VAL A 226 8.71 -5.83 29.19
C VAL A 226 9.95 -6.52 28.61
N PRO A 227 10.00 -7.86 28.59
CA PRO A 227 11.10 -8.60 27.97
C PRO A 227 11.27 -8.23 26.49
N MET A 228 12.52 -8.18 26.01
CA MET A 228 12.85 -7.86 24.63
C MET A 228 13.72 -8.97 24.02
N THR A 229 13.30 -9.45 22.85
CA THR A 229 14.10 -10.39 22.03
C THR A 229 15.42 -9.74 21.62
N LYS A 230 16.54 -10.42 21.85
CA LYS A 230 17.90 -9.91 21.64
C LYS A 230 18.27 -9.82 20.17
N GLN A 231 19.20 -8.93 19.83
CA GLN A 231 19.64 -8.60 18.45
C GLN A 231 19.90 -9.84 17.59
N LEU A 232 20.76 -10.77 18.02
CA LEU A 232 21.12 -11.95 17.22
C LEU A 232 19.94 -12.91 17.05
N VAL A 233 19.04 -12.97 18.03
CA VAL A 233 17.81 -13.78 17.93
C VAL A 233 16.84 -13.15 16.94
N ARG A 234 16.65 -11.83 16.97
CA ARG A 234 15.81 -11.11 15.97
C ARG A 234 16.32 -11.37 14.56
N THR A 235 17.63 -11.25 14.35
CA THR A 235 18.25 -11.53 13.04
C THR A 235 17.98 -12.96 12.56
N ALA A 236 18.10 -13.93 13.46
CA ALA A 236 17.80 -15.32 13.14
C ALA A 236 16.31 -15.56 12.81
N ILE A 237 15.39 -14.90 13.53
CA ILE A 237 13.95 -14.96 13.25
C ILE A 237 13.66 -14.47 11.82
N LEU A 238 14.21 -13.31 11.43
CA LEU A 238 14.00 -12.77 10.09
C LEU A 238 14.55 -13.71 9.00
N ALA A 239 15.73 -14.28 9.24
CA ALA A 239 16.34 -15.24 8.32
C ALA A 239 15.47 -16.49 8.15
N LYS A 240 14.94 -17.04 9.25
CA LYS A 240 14.07 -18.23 9.23
C LYS A 240 12.71 -17.95 8.56
N LEU A 241 12.17 -16.74 8.68
CA LEU A 241 10.93 -16.35 8.04
C LEU A 241 11.11 -15.96 6.57
N ALA A 242 12.34 -15.80 6.08
CA ALA A 242 12.65 -15.40 4.69
C ALA A 242 11.75 -14.22 4.22
N VAL A 243 11.78 -13.13 4.99
CA VAL A 243 10.87 -11.99 4.78
C VAL A 243 11.15 -11.29 3.45
N ALA A 244 10.11 -11.14 2.61
CA ALA A 244 10.17 -10.34 1.38
C ALA A 244 9.52 -8.97 1.58
N PRO A 245 9.87 -7.98 0.74
CA PRO A 245 9.38 -6.61 0.89
C PRO A 245 7.86 -6.44 0.86
N GLU A 246 7.13 -7.32 0.21
CA GLU A 246 5.67 -7.24 0.03
C GLU A 246 4.86 -8.06 1.04
N HIS A 247 5.53 -8.80 1.92
CA HIS A 247 4.87 -9.75 2.82
C HIS A 247 3.93 -9.09 3.83
N VAL A 248 2.83 -9.75 4.09
CA VAL A 248 1.95 -9.54 5.24
C VAL A 248 2.43 -10.42 6.39
N LEU A 249 2.78 -9.80 7.50
CA LEU A 249 3.42 -10.49 8.64
C LEU A 249 2.63 -10.29 9.93
N TRP A 250 2.56 -11.32 10.75
CA TRP A 250 2.05 -11.20 12.10
C TRP A 250 3.17 -11.40 13.12
N ASP A 251 3.21 -10.56 14.14
CA ASP A 251 4.04 -10.70 15.34
C ASP A 251 3.10 -10.91 16.54
N VAL A 252 2.99 -12.14 17.00
CA VAL A 252 2.07 -12.53 18.07
C VAL A 252 2.79 -12.56 19.41
N GLY A 253 2.30 -11.77 20.36
CA GLY A 253 2.99 -11.50 21.62
C GLY A 253 4.19 -10.57 21.40
N ALA A 254 3.94 -9.44 20.75
CA ALA A 254 4.96 -8.55 20.24
C ALA A 254 5.86 -7.89 21.31
N GLY A 255 5.40 -7.82 22.57
CA GLY A 255 6.16 -7.28 23.69
C GLY A 255 6.61 -5.84 23.45
N THR A 256 7.92 -5.59 23.37
CA THR A 256 8.46 -4.25 23.08
C THR A 256 8.31 -3.84 21.61
N GLY A 257 7.88 -4.73 20.72
CA GLY A 257 7.82 -4.51 19.27
C GLY A 257 9.17 -4.58 18.56
N SER A 258 10.22 -5.07 19.22
CA SER A 258 11.54 -5.10 18.62
C SER A 258 11.64 -6.03 17.41
N VAL A 259 10.93 -7.18 17.42
CA VAL A 259 10.80 -8.06 16.26
C VAL A 259 9.89 -7.41 15.23
N SER A 260 8.73 -6.86 15.64
CA SER A 260 7.79 -6.17 14.77
C SER A 260 8.46 -5.07 13.94
N VAL A 261 9.33 -4.24 14.58
CA VAL A 261 10.09 -3.19 13.89
C VAL A 261 11.02 -3.79 12.83
N GLU A 262 11.80 -4.80 13.17
CA GLU A 262 12.72 -5.42 12.20
C GLU A 262 11.97 -6.11 11.04
N LEU A 263 10.83 -6.75 11.33
CA LEU A 263 9.93 -7.29 10.31
C LEU A 263 9.40 -6.17 9.39
N ALA A 264 8.99 -5.04 9.96
CA ALA A 264 8.47 -3.91 9.19
C ALA A 264 9.54 -3.23 8.32
N LEU A 265 10.77 -3.15 8.80
CA LEU A 265 11.90 -2.67 7.99
C LEU A 265 12.20 -3.59 6.80
N ALA A 266 12.11 -4.90 7.00
CA ALA A 266 12.30 -5.90 5.95
C ALA A 266 11.12 -5.91 4.95
N ALA A 267 9.88 -5.91 5.44
CA ALA A 267 8.67 -5.87 4.62
C ALA A 267 8.30 -4.43 4.20
N SER A 268 9.22 -3.75 3.54
CA SER A 268 9.14 -2.30 3.28
C SER A 268 7.97 -1.85 2.39
N ARG A 269 7.34 -2.76 1.65
CA ARG A 269 6.13 -2.56 0.84
C ARG A 269 4.95 -3.41 1.32
N GLY A 270 5.17 -4.17 2.39
CA GLY A 270 4.18 -5.02 3.05
C GLY A 270 3.62 -4.41 4.33
N ARG A 271 3.01 -5.25 5.15
CA ARG A 271 2.40 -4.86 6.43
C ARG A 271 2.80 -5.81 7.55
N VAL A 272 2.97 -5.26 8.75
CA VAL A 272 3.21 -6.03 9.97
C VAL A 272 2.12 -5.72 10.98
N TYR A 273 1.51 -6.75 11.53
CA TYR A 273 0.47 -6.66 12.56
C TYR A 273 1.06 -7.16 13.88
N ALA A 274 1.34 -6.24 14.80
CA ALA A 274 1.86 -6.52 16.15
C ALA A 274 0.71 -6.74 17.12
N VAL A 275 0.46 -7.99 17.48
CA VAL A 275 -0.61 -8.37 18.42
C VAL A 275 -0.07 -8.41 19.83
N GLU A 276 -0.59 -7.55 20.70
CA GLU A 276 -0.19 -7.44 22.10
C GLU A 276 -1.38 -6.95 22.94
N TYR A 277 -1.52 -7.43 24.17
CA TYR A 277 -2.65 -7.07 25.04
C TYR A 277 -2.26 -6.15 26.20
N LYS A 278 -0.99 -6.08 26.58
CA LYS A 278 -0.52 -5.29 27.72
C LYS A 278 -0.39 -3.81 27.32
N PRO A 279 -1.07 -2.86 28.03
CA PRO A 279 -0.99 -1.44 27.68
C PRO A 279 0.45 -0.88 27.66
N GLU A 280 1.28 -1.26 28.65
CA GLU A 280 2.67 -0.83 28.73
C GLU A 280 3.51 -1.31 27.53
N ALA A 281 3.24 -2.50 27.00
CA ALA A 281 3.92 -3.04 25.82
C ALA A 281 3.43 -2.34 24.53
N LEU A 282 2.13 -2.07 24.41
CA LEU A 282 1.57 -1.30 23.30
C LEU A 282 2.19 0.11 23.22
N ASP A 283 2.43 0.75 24.35
CA ASP A 283 3.09 2.07 24.39
C ASP A 283 4.55 1.98 23.92
N LEU A 284 5.27 0.92 24.28
CA LEU A 284 6.63 0.69 23.79
C LEU A 284 6.66 0.41 22.28
N ILE A 285 5.73 -0.40 21.76
CA ILE A 285 5.59 -0.65 20.32
C ILE A 285 5.36 0.67 19.59
N ARG A 286 4.47 1.54 20.08
CA ARG A 286 4.17 2.84 19.46
C ARG A 286 5.41 3.72 19.40
N GLN A 287 6.14 3.84 20.51
CA GLN A 287 7.36 4.64 20.59
C GLN A 287 8.44 4.09 19.63
N ASN A 288 8.64 2.77 19.59
CA ASN A 288 9.61 2.14 18.69
C ASN A 288 9.18 2.30 17.22
N ARG A 289 7.90 2.14 16.88
CA ARG A 289 7.36 2.41 15.54
C ARG A 289 7.70 3.83 15.07
N GLU A 290 7.46 4.82 15.89
CA GLU A 290 7.75 6.23 15.58
C GLU A 290 9.25 6.49 15.44
N MET A 291 10.07 5.98 16.37
CA MET A 291 11.52 6.15 16.37
C MET A 291 12.17 5.55 15.10
N PHE A 292 11.71 4.38 14.66
CA PHE A 292 12.26 3.69 13.50
C PHE A 292 11.51 4.01 12.20
N HIS A 293 10.52 4.90 12.23
CA HIS A 293 9.70 5.26 11.06
C HIS A 293 9.09 4.05 10.34
N THR A 294 8.69 3.04 11.10
CA THR A 294 8.07 1.81 10.56
C THR A 294 6.56 1.97 10.44
N TRP A 295 6.11 2.85 9.56
CA TRP A 295 4.72 3.26 9.41
C TRP A 295 3.80 2.14 8.90
N ASN A 296 4.40 1.10 8.31
CA ASN A 296 3.72 -0.14 7.92
C ASN A 296 3.55 -1.16 9.07
N LEU A 297 3.92 -0.79 10.30
CA LEU A 297 3.65 -1.55 11.52
C LEU A 297 2.33 -1.10 12.14
N GLU A 298 1.37 -1.99 12.22
CA GLU A 298 0.06 -1.76 12.82
C GLU A 298 -0.04 -2.45 14.18
N LEU A 299 -0.50 -1.70 15.19
CA LEU A 299 -0.68 -2.21 16.55
C LEU A 299 -2.09 -2.80 16.68
N ILE A 300 -2.17 -4.05 17.11
CA ILE A 300 -3.42 -4.78 17.32
C ILE A 300 -3.57 -5.07 18.84
N PRO A 301 -4.29 -4.21 19.55
CA PRO A 301 -4.57 -4.43 20.96
C PRO A 301 -5.49 -5.65 21.14
N GLY A 302 -4.99 -6.68 21.82
CA GLY A 302 -5.80 -7.87 22.11
C GLY A 302 -4.97 -9.11 22.35
N ARG A 303 -5.67 -10.19 22.73
CA ARG A 303 -5.07 -11.50 22.91
C ARG A 303 -5.26 -12.33 21.66
N ALA A 304 -4.25 -13.12 21.30
CA ALA A 304 -4.39 -14.18 20.32
C ALA A 304 -4.95 -15.45 20.98
N PRO A 305 -5.83 -16.20 20.29
CA PRO A 305 -6.15 -16.09 18.85
C PRO A 305 -7.23 -15.06 18.49
N GLU A 306 -8.03 -14.54 19.42
CA GLU A 306 -9.23 -13.72 19.17
C GLU A 306 -8.89 -12.49 18.31
N ALA A 307 -7.78 -11.82 18.60
CA ALA A 307 -7.34 -10.65 17.85
C ALA A 307 -6.89 -10.96 16.41
N LEU A 308 -6.66 -12.23 16.07
CA LEU A 308 -6.21 -12.63 14.73
C LEU A 308 -7.35 -12.71 13.70
N GLY A 309 -8.59 -12.83 14.17
CA GLY A 309 -9.76 -13.11 13.32
C GLY A 309 -9.98 -12.08 12.20
N SER A 310 -9.78 -10.79 12.47
CA SER A 310 -9.97 -9.67 11.53
C SER A 310 -8.75 -9.38 10.65
N LEU A 311 -7.58 -9.96 10.95
CA LEU A 311 -6.35 -9.65 10.22
C LEU A 311 -6.34 -10.29 8.82
N PRO A 312 -5.67 -9.66 7.84
CA PRO A 312 -5.47 -10.27 6.52
C PRO A 312 -4.63 -11.56 6.63
N ALA A 313 -4.75 -12.43 5.61
CA ALA A 313 -3.97 -13.66 5.53
C ALA A 313 -2.46 -13.37 5.58
N PRO A 314 -1.68 -13.99 6.49
CA PRO A 314 -0.26 -13.72 6.62
C PRO A 314 0.57 -14.59 5.66
N ASP A 315 1.68 -14.03 5.15
CA ASP A 315 2.73 -14.79 4.45
C ASP A 315 3.67 -15.48 5.45
N ALA A 316 3.89 -14.85 6.61
CA ALA A 316 4.65 -15.43 7.70
C ALA A 316 4.17 -14.90 9.07
N VAL A 317 4.35 -15.73 10.10
CA VAL A 317 3.99 -15.42 11.49
C VAL A 317 5.16 -15.70 12.42
N PHE A 318 5.52 -14.72 13.21
CA PHE A 318 6.35 -14.90 14.38
C PHE A 318 5.48 -15.03 15.63
N ILE A 319 5.77 -16.00 16.49
CA ILE A 319 5.12 -16.17 17.79
C ILE A 319 6.17 -16.02 18.89
N GLY A 320 6.20 -14.85 19.52
CA GLY A 320 7.09 -14.52 20.65
C GLY A 320 6.49 -14.86 22.01
N GLY A 321 5.16 -14.97 22.09
CA GLY A 321 4.42 -15.33 23.29
C GLY A 321 2.99 -15.78 22.95
N SER A 322 2.64 -17.00 23.39
CA SER A 322 1.31 -17.59 23.10
C SER A 322 0.31 -17.45 24.26
N GLY A 323 0.78 -17.11 25.47
CA GLY A 323 -0.09 -17.11 26.65
C GLY A 323 -0.81 -18.43 26.94
N GLY A 324 -0.25 -19.57 26.47
CA GLY A 324 -0.85 -20.91 26.58
C GLY A 324 -1.74 -21.31 25.39
N ALA A 325 -1.99 -20.43 24.44
CA ALA A 325 -2.90 -20.68 23.29
C ALA A 325 -2.15 -21.09 22.01
N MET A 326 -0.99 -21.73 22.11
CA MET A 326 -0.12 -22.09 20.99
C MET A 326 -0.87 -22.78 19.85
N ASP A 327 -1.63 -23.84 20.17
CA ASP A 327 -2.37 -24.61 19.18
C ASP A 327 -3.40 -23.78 18.42
N ALA A 328 -4.18 -22.97 19.14
CA ALA A 328 -5.21 -22.12 18.54
C ALA A 328 -4.63 -20.98 17.69
N ILE A 329 -3.46 -20.44 18.05
CA ILE A 329 -2.75 -19.44 17.25
C ILE A 329 -2.25 -20.02 15.93
N VAL A 330 -1.62 -21.21 15.99
CA VAL A 330 -1.16 -21.95 14.80
C VAL A 330 -2.33 -22.27 13.90
N GLN A 331 -3.45 -22.74 14.47
CA GLN A 331 -4.68 -23.03 13.74
C GLN A 331 -5.20 -21.80 13.00
N ALA A 332 -5.34 -20.67 13.70
CA ALA A 332 -5.85 -19.43 13.12
C ALA A 332 -4.99 -18.91 11.96
N ALA A 333 -3.67 -19.06 12.04
CA ALA A 333 -2.76 -18.68 10.98
C ALA A 333 -2.92 -19.57 9.73
N LEU A 334 -3.01 -20.89 9.92
CA LEU A 334 -3.15 -21.87 8.85
C LEU A 334 -4.53 -21.82 8.17
N GLU A 335 -5.58 -21.49 8.89
CA GLU A 335 -6.93 -21.28 8.31
C GLU A 335 -6.94 -20.13 7.32
N LYS A 336 -6.16 -19.08 7.57
CA LYS A 336 -6.03 -17.95 6.64
C LYS A 336 -5.05 -18.20 5.50
N ASN A 337 -3.96 -18.91 5.78
CA ASN A 337 -2.98 -19.29 4.76
C ASN A 337 -2.38 -20.68 5.11
N PRO A 338 -2.79 -21.75 4.46
CA PRO A 338 -2.25 -23.10 4.71
C PRO A 338 -0.74 -23.23 4.47
N ARG A 339 -0.13 -22.32 3.71
CA ARG A 339 1.31 -22.28 3.41
C ARG A 339 2.05 -21.22 4.20
N VAL A 340 1.44 -20.65 5.25
CA VAL A 340 2.08 -19.63 6.08
C VAL A 340 3.37 -20.16 6.72
N ARG A 341 4.44 -19.40 6.64
CA ARG A 341 5.69 -19.70 7.32
C ARG A 341 5.58 -19.32 8.79
N LEU A 342 5.96 -20.24 9.66
CA LEU A 342 5.84 -20.08 11.10
C LEU A 342 7.23 -20.11 11.75
N CYS A 343 7.50 -19.14 12.64
CA CYS A 343 8.67 -19.14 13.50
C CYS A 343 8.24 -18.85 14.94
N ILE A 344 8.49 -19.78 15.83
CA ILE A 344 8.10 -19.72 17.24
C ILE A 344 9.36 -19.65 18.08
N SER A 345 9.46 -18.65 18.98
CA SER A 345 10.57 -18.57 19.92
C SER A 345 10.18 -19.15 21.28
N ALA A 346 11.05 -19.97 21.85
CA ALA A 346 10.85 -20.60 23.15
C ALA A 346 12.12 -20.59 23.98
N ILE A 347 11.98 -20.32 25.29
CA ILE A 347 13.03 -20.45 26.30
C ILE A 347 12.73 -21.67 27.17
N ALA A 348 11.45 -21.93 27.46
CA ALA A 348 11.02 -23.07 28.28
C ALA A 348 10.76 -24.29 27.41
N LEU A 349 11.10 -25.47 27.92
CA LEU A 349 10.91 -26.76 27.24
C LEU A 349 9.43 -27.07 27.02
N GLU A 350 8.55 -26.63 27.92
CA GLU A 350 7.09 -26.75 27.79
C GLU A 350 6.57 -25.99 26.57
N THR A 351 7.15 -24.81 26.29
CA THR A 351 6.81 -24.03 25.09
C THR A 351 7.29 -24.72 23.81
N VAL A 352 8.49 -25.33 23.84
CA VAL A 352 9.01 -26.14 22.73
C VAL A 352 8.06 -27.32 22.46
N GLN A 353 7.67 -28.04 23.52
CA GLN A 353 6.75 -29.16 23.40
C GLN A 353 5.39 -28.74 22.83
N ALA A 354 4.83 -27.64 23.31
CA ALA A 354 3.54 -27.11 22.80
C ALA A 354 3.63 -26.72 21.34
N ALA A 355 4.71 -26.07 20.92
CA ALA A 355 4.95 -25.69 19.52
C ALA A 355 5.06 -26.94 18.61
N LEU A 356 5.88 -27.92 19.00
CA LEU A 356 6.03 -29.17 18.26
C LEU A 356 4.71 -29.94 18.15
N ALA A 357 3.97 -30.04 19.25
CA ALA A 357 2.66 -30.72 19.25
C ALA A 357 1.67 -30.03 18.29
N ALA A 358 1.60 -28.70 18.32
CA ALA A 358 0.71 -27.92 17.44
C ALA A 358 1.04 -28.08 15.94
N LEU A 359 2.32 -28.10 15.58
CA LEU A 359 2.76 -28.27 14.20
C LEU A 359 2.61 -29.71 13.72
N HIS A 360 3.06 -30.71 14.52
CA HIS A 360 2.98 -32.14 14.18
C HIS A 360 1.53 -32.63 14.04
N ALA A 361 0.61 -32.15 14.89
CA ALA A 361 -0.82 -32.50 14.78
C ALA A 361 -1.44 -32.12 13.41
N ARG A 362 -0.77 -31.23 12.67
CA ARG A 362 -1.19 -30.74 11.34
C ARG A 362 -0.30 -31.23 10.20
N GLY A 363 0.63 -32.14 10.51
CA GLY A 363 1.55 -32.72 9.52
C GLY A 363 2.57 -31.74 8.95
N ILE A 364 2.86 -30.64 9.66
CA ILE A 364 3.77 -29.61 9.19
C ILE A 364 5.21 -30.04 9.44
N PRO A 365 6.08 -30.09 8.40
CA PRO A 365 7.51 -30.31 8.57
C PRO A 365 8.12 -29.24 9.51
N THR A 366 8.88 -29.69 10.50
CA THR A 366 9.32 -28.80 11.59
C THR A 366 10.83 -28.91 11.79
N THR A 367 11.49 -27.75 11.90
CA THR A 367 12.92 -27.67 12.29
C THR A 367 13.04 -26.95 13.61
N VAL A 368 13.86 -27.49 14.52
CA VAL A 368 14.22 -26.84 15.79
C VAL A 368 15.68 -26.39 15.74
N THR A 369 15.89 -25.09 15.88
CA THR A 369 17.24 -24.49 15.94
C THR A 369 17.49 -23.94 17.34
N GLN A 370 18.54 -24.35 17.99
CA GLN A 370 18.97 -23.75 19.25
C GLN A 370 19.99 -22.64 18.98
N LEU A 371 19.78 -21.47 19.58
CA LEU A 371 20.71 -20.33 19.57
C LEU A 371 21.29 -20.14 20.96
N ALA A 372 22.60 -20.32 21.09
CA ALA A 372 23.35 -20.02 22.29
C ALA A 372 24.27 -18.82 22.00
N VAL A 373 24.09 -17.74 22.72
CA VAL A 373 24.84 -16.49 22.52
C VAL A 373 25.61 -16.15 23.79
N SER A 374 26.89 -15.88 23.65
CA SER A 374 27.73 -15.35 24.72
C SER A 374 28.41 -14.08 24.27
N GLU A 375 28.44 -13.07 25.13
CA GLU A 375 29.03 -11.77 24.84
C GLU A 375 30.01 -11.38 25.93
N THR A 376 31.09 -10.70 25.54
CA THR A 376 32.09 -10.23 26.53
C THR A 376 31.55 -9.03 27.31
N ARG A 377 31.83 -8.99 28.61
CA ARG A 377 31.60 -7.83 29.49
C ARG A 377 32.85 -7.49 30.25
N PRO A 378 33.26 -6.22 30.28
CA PRO A 378 34.40 -5.78 31.11
C PRO A 378 34.10 -5.99 32.61
N ALA A 379 35.03 -6.56 33.33
CA ALA A 379 34.98 -6.73 34.76
C ALA A 379 36.42 -6.78 35.36
N GLY A 380 36.76 -5.83 36.22
CA GLY A 380 38.06 -5.80 36.90
C GLY A 380 39.30 -5.83 36.01
N GLY A 381 39.23 -5.16 34.83
CA GLY A 381 40.34 -5.17 33.84
C GLY A 381 40.37 -6.37 32.90
N LEU A 382 39.42 -7.30 33.03
CA LEU A 382 39.26 -8.48 32.18
C LEU A 382 37.97 -8.37 31.33
N ASN A 383 37.90 -9.14 30.27
CA ASN A 383 36.69 -9.33 29.46
C ASN A 383 36.10 -10.70 29.75
N LEU A 384 35.07 -10.76 30.59
CA LEU A 384 34.37 -11.99 30.91
C LEU A 384 33.38 -12.37 29.84
N LEU A 385 33.36 -13.64 29.42
CA LEU A 385 32.36 -14.17 28.51
C LEU A 385 31.10 -14.52 29.30
N MET A 386 30.02 -13.78 29.05
CA MET A 386 28.72 -13.95 29.71
C MET A 386 27.75 -14.65 28.76
N ALA A 387 27.26 -15.84 29.17
CA ALA A 387 26.24 -16.55 28.39
C ALA A 387 24.84 -15.97 28.63
N ASN A 388 24.10 -15.81 27.58
CA ASN A 388 22.65 -15.59 27.62
C ASN A 388 21.94 -16.96 27.68
N ASN A 389 20.69 -16.99 28.17
CA ASN A 389 19.88 -18.19 28.11
C ASN A 389 19.76 -18.66 26.66
N PRO A 390 19.96 -19.95 26.37
CA PRO A 390 19.70 -20.47 25.02
C PRO A 390 18.23 -20.28 24.65
N ILE A 391 17.99 -19.98 23.36
CA ILE A 391 16.65 -19.82 22.79
C ILE A 391 16.47 -20.86 21.71
N PHE A 392 15.29 -21.47 21.68
CA PHE A 392 14.89 -22.36 20.62
C PHE A 392 14.01 -21.61 19.62
N LEU A 393 14.32 -21.72 18.33
CA LEU A 393 13.45 -21.32 17.22
C LEU A 393 12.89 -22.58 16.59
N ILE A 394 11.57 -22.71 16.65
CA ILE A 394 10.81 -23.79 16.04
C ILE A 394 10.16 -23.24 14.78
N THR A 395 10.48 -23.79 13.61
CA THR A 395 9.96 -23.33 12.33
C THR A 395 9.10 -24.38 11.67
N GLY A 396 8.05 -23.93 10.98
CA GLY A 396 7.15 -24.77 10.19
C GLY A 396 6.84 -24.11 8.84
N ASN A 397 6.73 -24.88 7.77
CA ASN A 397 6.57 -24.41 6.39
C ASN A 397 7.65 -23.41 5.92
N CYS A 398 8.79 -23.42 6.56
CA CYS A 398 9.95 -22.64 6.12
C CYS A 398 10.79 -23.60 5.26
N ASP A 399 10.64 -23.49 3.95
CA ASP A 399 11.44 -24.25 3.01
C ASP A 399 12.92 -23.85 3.15
N ASP A 400 13.79 -24.83 3.09
CA ASP A 400 15.24 -24.65 3.08
C ASP A 400 15.72 -24.10 1.72
#